data_7af75fb589e403a50502c6de3afc800b
#
_entry.id   7af75fb589e403a50502c6de3afc800b
#
_cell.length_a   1.000
_cell.length_b   1.000
_cell.length_c   1.000
_cell.angle_alpha   90.00
_cell.angle_beta   90.00
_cell.angle_gamma   90.00
#
_symmetry.space_group_name_H-M   'P 1'
#
loop_
_entity.id
_entity.type
_entity.pdbx_description
1 polymer ?
#
loop_
_entity_poly.entity_id
_entity_poly.type
_entity_poly.pdbx_seq_one_letter_code
_entity_poly.pdbx_strand_id
1 'polypeptide(L)'
;MALNLIQRITLFCVVLWLSSGGLLPSTVAGQQVSVEGLPTLAGQAEDHLRIGQLLGKSGTEGYLLRTPSTLFDQMVKDDAAWSISLLAPEIRGIDNSDLPSSFNDGALWAGRGWNHLITIGGRARLGRLTLTLAPQFIYQENQPFPFIVYPLGSTPERKLHANPFHPEPESMDLPMRFGTEPLNKIDWGQSSITIDAGPLNFGFSTENAWWGPGIRNGILMSNQAAGVPRAFLRTKKPIQTGVGKFEGLWILGRLQESDFFDLDSSNDRRMLSGIALTFQPSFDPGLTLGLARTVFAPTSEGGWLGGVTAALNAIRRLGAPNRDYPDSEDERKGDQIAILFGRWVFAPHGLEIYGEWARFEEPSSFRDLLEFPQHSSGYTVGLQWVQASDRNARLRIQTEITNLEPSSTFRHRTPFSTYASQGVPQGYTHKGQVLGASIGPGASSQWLALDRLASTWSAGVFAGRIRWDAAAWLTPAVKRWGREDVSVFWGARGGVELSGWALSVDISRGVRINYLFQTFIPDPVSGRAEGVDMANTSVSVNLAKSLWR
;
A
#
# COMPACT_ATOMS: atom_id res chain seq x y z
N MET A 1 -29.61 -6.64 -11.36
CA MET A 1 -28.25 -6.16 -11.13
C MET A 1 -28.06 -4.70 -11.54
N ALA A 2 -28.36 -4.31 -12.78
CA ALA A 2 -28.20 -2.92 -13.25
C ALA A 2 -29.06 -1.87 -12.49
N LEU A 3 -30.27 -2.20 -12.06
CA LEU A 3 -31.17 -1.27 -11.34
C LEU A 3 -30.63 -0.90 -9.94
N ASN A 4 -29.99 -1.85 -9.23
CA ASN A 4 -29.37 -1.59 -7.93
C ASN A 4 -28.13 -0.69 -8.02
N LEU A 5 -27.34 -0.83 -9.06
CA LEU A 5 -26.17 0.00 -9.29
C LEU A 5 -26.58 1.46 -9.58
N ILE A 6 -27.62 1.67 -10.41
CA ILE A 6 -28.13 3.01 -10.71
C ILE A 6 -28.71 3.68 -9.44
N GLN A 7 -29.45 2.96 -8.59
CA GLN A 7 -29.95 3.50 -7.33
C GLN A 7 -28.83 3.86 -6.35
N ARG A 8 -27.77 3.07 -6.28
CA ARG A 8 -26.59 3.31 -5.44
C ARG A 8 -25.79 4.49 -5.95
N ILE A 9 -25.61 4.63 -7.27
CA ILE A 9 -25.01 5.80 -7.91
C ILE A 9 -25.86 7.05 -7.68
N THR A 10 -27.19 6.95 -7.72
CA THR A 10 -28.10 8.07 -7.47
C THR A 10 -28.01 8.53 -6.01
N LEU A 11 -27.95 7.60 -5.05
CA LEU A 11 -27.74 7.94 -3.62
C LEU A 11 -26.38 8.62 -3.41
N PHE A 12 -25.35 8.15 -4.09
CA PHE A 12 -24.02 8.74 -4.11
C PHE A 12 -24.03 10.17 -4.70
N CYS A 13 -24.78 10.39 -5.79
CA CYS A 13 -24.98 11.72 -6.38
C CYS A 13 -25.79 12.67 -5.49
N VAL A 14 -26.75 12.16 -4.70
CA VAL A 14 -27.52 12.96 -3.73
C VAL A 14 -26.66 13.40 -2.55
N VAL A 15 -25.78 12.54 -2.04
CA VAL A 15 -24.76 12.90 -1.03
C VAL A 15 -23.80 13.95 -1.59
N LEU A 16 -23.43 13.84 -2.85
CA LEU A 16 -22.66 14.84 -3.61
C LEU A 16 -23.35 16.21 -3.66
N TRP A 17 -24.66 16.23 -3.93
CA TRP A 17 -25.43 17.48 -4.02
C TRP A 17 -25.58 18.17 -2.65
N LEU A 18 -25.74 17.38 -1.58
CA LEU A 18 -25.78 17.88 -0.21
C LEU A 18 -24.42 18.42 0.29
N SER A 19 -23.31 17.87 -0.19
CA SER A 19 -21.97 18.36 0.16
C SER A 19 -21.51 19.59 -0.63
N SER A 20 -22.12 19.89 -1.78
CA SER A 20 -21.84 21.07 -2.61
C SER A 20 -22.65 22.31 -2.24
N GLY A 21 -23.65 22.19 -1.39
CA GLY A 21 -24.58 23.25 -0.97
C GLY A 21 -24.14 24.00 0.29
N GLY A 22 -23.37 25.03 0.15
CA GLY A 22 -23.36 26.32 0.82
C GLY A 22 -23.75 26.49 2.31
N LEU A 23 -23.30 25.65 3.24
CA LEU A 23 -23.56 25.83 4.67
C LEU A 23 -22.29 25.82 5.54
N LEU A 24 -21.23 26.50 5.12
CA LEU A 24 -20.09 26.71 5.99
C LEU A 24 -19.93 28.21 6.27
N PRO A 25 -19.73 28.61 7.54
CA PRO A 25 -19.46 30.00 7.86
C PRO A 25 -18.16 30.42 7.19
N SER A 26 -18.23 31.50 6.41
CA SER A 26 -17.09 32.02 5.67
C SER A 26 -15.99 32.66 6.55
N THR A 27 -16.26 32.82 7.85
CA THR A 27 -15.31 33.42 8.80
C THR A 27 -15.45 32.85 10.19
N VAL A 28 -14.33 32.44 10.81
CA VAL A 28 -14.21 32.17 12.23
C VAL A 28 -13.21 33.14 12.80
N ALA A 29 -13.62 33.97 13.77
CA ALA A 29 -12.78 34.97 14.45
C ALA A 29 -12.03 35.92 13.51
N GLY A 30 -12.65 36.34 12.37
CA GLY A 30 -12.06 37.28 11.42
C GLY A 30 -11.02 36.68 10.46
N GLN A 31 -10.76 35.38 10.49
CA GLN A 31 -9.94 34.66 9.53
C GLN A 31 -10.80 33.98 8.47
N GLN A 32 -10.35 34.04 7.22
CA GLN A 32 -10.98 33.34 6.11
C GLN A 32 -10.64 31.84 6.23
N VAL A 33 -11.66 31.01 6.45
CA VAL A 33 -11.49 29.54 6.46
C VAL A 33 -11.41 29.06 5.03
N SER A 34 -10.27 28.50 4.63
CA SER A 34 -10.10 27.87 3.32
C SER A 34 -10.68 26.44 3.31
N VAL A 35 -11.12 25.98 2.13
CA VAL A 35 -11.53 24.60 1.91
C VAL A 35 -10.52 23.97 0.94
N GLU A 36 -9.79 22.99 1.42
CA GLU A 36 -8.68 22.36 0.71
C GLU A 36 -8.92 20.85 0.52
N GLY A 37 -8.24 20.23 -0.44
CA GLY A 37 -8.20 18.78 -0.58
C GLY A 37 -7.04 18.21 0.25
N LEU A 38 -7.18 16.98 0.73
CA LEU A 38 -6.05 16.19 1.23
C LEU A 38 -5.68 15.16 0.17
N PRO A 39 -4.42 15.13 -0.33
CA PRO A 39 -4.04 14.14 -1.33
C PRO A 39 -4.03 12.74 -0.72
N THR A 40 -4.57 11.77 -1.44
CA THR A 40 -4.48 10.34 -1.11
C THR A 40 -3.31 9.70 -1.82
N LEU A 41 -2.67 8.73 -1.15
CA LEU A 41 -1.64 7.88 -1.77
C LEU A 41 -2.28 7.00 -2.85
N ALA A 42 -1.57 6.79 -3.96
CA ALA A 42 -2.05 6.14 -5.17
C ALA A 42 -3.28 6.83 -5.81
N GLY A 43 -3.60 8.07 -5.41
CA GLY A 43 -4.72 8.86 -5.91
C GLY A 43 -4.33 9.78 -7.07
N GLN A 44 -5.35 10.47 -7.63
CA GLN A 44 -5.16 11.40 -8.76
C GLN A 44 -4.18 12.55 -8.45
N ALA A 45 -4.22 13.08 -7.23
CA ALA A 45 -3.36 14.19 -6.83
C ALA A 45 -1.87 13.79 -6.88
N GLU A 46 -1.53 12.64 -6.33
CA GLU A 46 -0.18 12.07 -6.40
C GLU A 46 0.25 11.80 -7.84
N ASP A 47 -0.62 11.18 -8.65
CA ASP A 47 -0.35 10.90 -10.06
C ASP A 47 -0.06 12.18 -10.85
N HIS A 48 -0.82 13.24 -10.59
CA HIS A 48 -0.61 14.56 -11.21
C HIS A 48 0.73 15.19 -10.82
N LEU A 49 1.10 15.13 -9.54
CA LEU A 49 2.42 15.58 -9.07
C LEU A 49 3.54 14.83 -9.79
N ARG A 50 3.42 13.50 -9.88
CA ARG A 50 4.41 12.64 -10.54
C ARG A 50 4.56 12.96 -12.02
N ILE A 51 3.45 13.19 -12.73
CA ILE A 51 3.47 13.67 -14.13
C ILE A 51 4.14 15.04 -14.22
N GLY A 52 3.87 15.94 -13.29
CA GLY A 52 4.54 17.25 -13.20
C GLY A 52 6.06 17.13 -13.09
N GLN A 53 6.54 16.20 -12.30
CA GLN A 53 7.97 15.90 -12.17
C GLN A 53 8.56 15.33 -13.47
N LEU A 54 7.86 14.41 -14.15
CA LEU A 54 8.29 13.87 -15.46
C LEU A 54 8.41 14.96 -16.52
N LEU A 55 7.61 16.01 -16.41
CA LEU A 55 7.60 17.12 -17.36
C LEU A 55 8.51 18.28 -16.94
N GLY A 56 9.28 18.11 -15.85
CA GLY A 56 10.16 19.15 -15.31
C GLY A 56 9.44 20.37 -14.73
N LYS A 57 8.14 20.23 -14.42
CA LYS A 57 7.33 21.32 -13.84
C LYS A 57 7.49 21.44 -12.32
N SER A 58 7.92 20.37 -11.67
CA SER A 58 8.20 20.29 -10.23
C SER A 58 9.46 19.49 -9.96
N GLY A 59 10.11 19.74 -8.82
CA GLY A 59 11.28 18.98 -8.38
C GLY A 59 10.92 17.54 -8.02
N THR A 60 11.92 16.64 -8.08
CA THR A 60 11.76 15.22 -7.76
C THR A 60 12.13 14.88 -6.31
N GLU A 61 12.72 15.83 -5.59
CA GLU A 61 13.13 15.68 -4.20
C GLU A 61 11.97 15.48 -3.23
N GLY A 62 12.18 14.72 -2.17
CA GLY A 62 11.20 14.50 -1.10
C GLY A 62 10.00 13.64 -1.49
N TYR A 63 10.05 12.98 -2.66
CA TYR A 63 8.90 12.23 -3.18
C TYR A 63 8.88 10.76 -2.76
N LEU A 64 10.01 10.13 -2.45
CA LEU A 64 10.05 8.67 -2.26
C LEU A 64 9.60 8.19 -0.87
N LEU A 65 9.45 9.09 0.10
CA LEU A 65 8.94 8.81 1.45
C LEU A 65 7.62 9.56 1.69
N ARG A 66 6.56 9.10 1.01
CA ARG A 66 5.28 9.82 0.90
C ARG A 66 4.33 9.53 2.05
N THR A 67 3.63 10.57 2.48
CA THR A 67 2.38 10.52 3.25
C THR A 67 1.42 11.56 2.68
N PRO A 68 0.11 11.53 2.97
CA PRO A 68 -0.81 12.59 2.57
C PRO A 68 -0.34 13.99 2.95
N SER A 69 0.17 14.18 4.17
CA SER A 69 0.70 15.48 4.60
C SER A 69 1.94 15.91 3.82
N THR A 70 2.87 15.00 3.49
CA THR A 70 4.06 15.36 2.70
C THR A 70 3.71 15.72 1.26
N LEU A 71 2.74 15.02 0.66
CA LEU A 71 2.22 15.35 -0.66
C LEU A 71 1.51 16.71 -0.64
N PHE A 72 0.72 16.99 0.39
CA PHE A 72 0.06 18.28 0.58
C PHE A 72 1.08 19.42 0.62
N ASP A 73 2.14 19.28 1.44
CA ASP A 73 3.18 20.31 1.58
C ASP A 73 3.99 20.54 0.28
N GLN A 74 4.05 19.54 -0.63
CA GLN A 74 4.66 19.70 -1.96
C GLN A 74 3.75 20.40 -2.96
N MET A 75 2.43 20.25 -2.83
CA MET A 75 1.44 20.76 -3.77
C MET A 75 0.91 22.15 -3.37
N VAL A 76 0.77 22.38 -2.07
CA VAL A 76 0.20 23.61 -1.52
C VAL A 76 1.30 24.38 -0.81
N LYS A 77 1.61 25.58 -1.33
CA LYS A 77 2.53 26.51 -0.66
C LYS A 77 1.76 27.25 0.43
N ASP A 78 1.75 26.73 1.64
CA ASP A 78 1.21 27.41 2.82
C ASP A 78 2.38 27.98 3.65
N ASP A 79 2.75 29.22 3.39
CA ASP A 79 3.78 29.94 4.13
C ASP A 79 3.21 30.70 5.35
N ALA A 80 1.91 30.63 5.60
CA ALA A 80 1.27 31.29 6.71
C ALA A 80 1.70 30.67 8.04
N ALA A 81 2.09 31.49 9.01
CA ALA A 81 2.41 31.01 10.37
C ALA A 81 1.17 30.47 11.09
N TRP A 82 -0.01 30.94 10.73
CA TRP A 82 -1.30 30.56 11.28
C TRP A 82 -2.29 30.35 10.14
N SER A 83 -2.82 29.16 10.02
CA SER A 83 -3.87 28.84 9.06
C SER A 83 -4.83 27.80 9.66
N ILE A 84 -6.10 27.90 9.29
CA ILE A 84 -7.13 26.90 9.58
C ILE A 84 -7.84 26.63 8.27
N SER A 85 -7.87 25.36 7.87
CA SER A 85 -8.58 24.91 6.67
C SER A 85 -9.50 23.74 7.00
N LEU A 86 -10.64 23.71 6.34
CA LEU A 86 -11.48 22.51 6.31
C LEU A 86 -11.00 21.60 5.18
N LEU A 87 -10.92 20.32 5.45
CA LEU A 87 -10.63 19.35 4.42
C LEU A 87 -11.94 18.98 3.72
N ALA A 88 -11.98 19.23 2.42
CA ALA A 88 -13.10 18.83 1.58
C ALA A 88 -13.28 17.30 1.66
N PRO A 89 -14.52 16.81 1.66
CA PRO A 89 -14.76 15.38 1.67
C PRO A 89 -14.09 14.69 0.49
N GLU A 90 -13.41 13.56 0.75
CA GLU A 90 -13.06 12.58 -0.25
C GLU A 90 -14.00 11.39 -0.12
N ILE A 91 -14.58 10.95 -1.22
CA ILE A 91 -15.54 9.85 -1.25
C ILE A 91 -15.04 8.82 -2.25
N ARG A 92 -14.76 7.61 -1.77
CA ARG A 92 -14.35 6.48 -2.58
C ARG A 92 -15.38 5.37 -2.48
N GLY A 93 -15.85 4.86 -3.63
CA GLY A 93 -16.78 3.75 -3.73
C GLY A 93 -16.20 2.65 -4.60
N ILE A 94 -16.33 1.37 -4.18
CA ILE A 94 -15.87 0.20 -4.94
C ILE A 94 -16.96 -0.85 -4.91
N ASP A 95 -17.35 -1.36 -6.08
CA ASP A 95 -18.27 -2.48 -6.23
C ASP A 95 -17.57 -3.67 -6.90
N ASN A 96 -17.61 -4.83 -6.26
CA ASN A 96 -17.03 -6.07 -6.75
C ASN A 96 -18.12 -7.12 -6.95
N SER A 97 -18.28 -7.64 -8.17
CA SER A 97 -19.41 -8.50 -8.55
C SER A 97 -19.37 -9.88 -7.87
N ASP A 98 -18.21 -10.52 -7.82
CA ASP A 98 -18.11 -11.93 -7.45
C ASP A 98 -17.01 -12.23 -6.41
N LEU A 99 -15.86 -11.58 -6.52
CA LEU A 99 -14.72 -11.77 -5.62
C LEU A 99 -14.26 -10.44 -5.01
N PRO A 100 -13.68 -10.45 -3.81
CA PRO A 100 -12.96 -9.29 -3.27
C PRO A 100 -11.87 -8.83 -4.23
N SER A 101 -11.75 -7.52 -4.42
CA SER A 101 -10.69 -6.91 -5.21
C SER A 101 -10.33 -5.57 -4.56
N SER A 102 -9.24 -5.56 -3.78
CA SER A 102 -8.79 -4.41 -3.01
C SER A 102 -7.30 -4.19 -3.26
N PHE A 103 -6.96 -3.05 -3.86
CA PHE A 103 -5.60 -2.70 -4.23
C PHE A 103 -5.28 -1.26 -3.84
N ASN A 104 -4.47 -1.10 -2.79
CA ASN A 104 -4.09 0.21 -2.25
C ASN A 104 -5.29 1.05 -1.79
N ASP A 105 -6.25 0.42 -1.12
CA ASP A 105 -7.46 1.06 -0.63
C ASP A 105 -7.38 1.51 0.84
N GLY A 106 -6.21 1.38 1.46
CA GLY A 106 -5.95 1.79 2.82
C GLY A 106 -6.76 0.97 3.84
N ALA A 107 -7.48 1.66 4.71
CA ALA A 107 -8.32 1.02 5.73
C ALA A 107 -9.57 0.33 5.15
N LEU A 108 -9.89 0.56 3.89
CA LEU A 108 -10.99 -0.09 3.19
C LEU A 108 -10.51 -1.43 2.60
N TRP A 109 -10.98 -2.54 3.14
CA TRP A 109 -10.89 -3.82 2.45
C TRP A 109 -12.08 -3.95 1.50
N ALA A 110 -11.87 -3.84 0.19
CA ALA A 110 -12.96 -3.92 -0.79
C ALA A 110 -13.38 -5.37 -1.03
N GLY A 111 -14.28 -5.86 -0.18
CA GLY A 111 -14.93 -7.16 -0.28
C GLY A 111 -15.88 -7.27 -1.47
N ARG A 112 -16.56 -8.41 -1.62
CA ARG A 112 -17.62 -8.57 -2.59
C ARG A 112 -18.81 -7.67 -2.26
N GLY A 113 -19.42 -7.05 -3.28
CA GLY A 113 -20.51 -6.10 -3.17
C GLY A 113 -20.03 -4.65 -3.05
N TRP A 114 -20.87 -3.76 -2.55
CA TRP A 114 -20.62 -2.34 -2.44
C TRP A 114 -19.79 -1.99 -1.19
N ASN A 115 -18.72 -1.24 -1.40
CA ASN A 115 -17.83 -0.76 -0.35
C ASN A 115 -17.60 0.73 -0.53
N HIS A 116 -17.57 1.51 0.56
CA HIS A 116 -17.21 2.92 0.45
C HIS A 116 -16.42 3.42 1.65
N LEU A 117 -15.64 4.45 1.40
CA LEU A 117 -14.83 5.17 2.37
C LEU A 117 -15.07 6.66 2.16
N ILE A 118 -15.33 7.37 3.27
CA ILE A 118 -15.49 8.83 3.29
C ILE A 118 -14.44 9.39 4.24
N THR A 119 -13.58 10.27 3.75
CA THR A 119 -12.61 11.03 4.56
C THR A 119 -13.09 12.47 4.68
N ILE A 120 -13.20 13.00 5.89
CA ILE A 120 -13.57 14.39 6.18
C ILE A 120 -12.68 14.92 7.31
N GLY A 121 -12.44 16.22 7.35
CA GLY A 121 -11.64 16.73 8.46
C GLY A 121 -11.28 18.19 8.40
N GLY A 122 -10.19 18.53 9.07
CA GLY A 122 -9.63 19.86 9.13
C GLY A 122 -8.12 19.85 9.38
N ARG A 123 -7.48 20.92 8.99
CA ARG A 123 -6.04 21.15 9.23
C ARG A 123 -5.87 22.51 9.90
N ALA A 124 -5.07 22.57 10.95
CA ALA A 124 -4.69 23.80 11.62
C ALA A 124 -3.17 23.90 11.73
N ARG A 125 -2.61 25.02 11.33
CA ARG A 125 -1.20 25.34 11.54
C ARG A 125 -1.09 26.47 12.56
N LEU A 126 -0.32 26.24 13.60
CA LEU A 126 -0.16 27.13 14.74
C LEU A 126 1.34 27.36 14.97
N GLY A 127 1.95 28.22 14.16
CA GLY A 127 3.38 28.43 14.16
C GLY A 127 4.17 27.19 13.73
N ARG A 128 4.81 26.51 14.71
CA ARG A 128 5.57 25.28 14.47
C ARG A 128 4.74 24.00 14.58
N LEU A 129 3.54 24.11 15.16
CA LEU A 129 2.62 22.98 15.33
C LEU A 129 1.67 22.90 14.14
N THR A 130 1.53 21.71 13.56
CA THR A 130 0.48 21.40 12.59
C THR A 130 -0.35 20.23 13.08
N LEU A 131 -1.65 20.43 13.12
CA LEU A 131 -2.65 19.41 13.45
C LEU A 131 -3.47 19.12 12.18
N THR A 132 -3.53 17.87 11.78
CA THR A 132 -4.44 17.36 10.75
C THR A 132 -5.34 16.32 11.40
N LEU A 133 -6.65 16.51 11.31
CA LEU A 133 -7.64 15.53 11.74
C LEU A 133 -8.45 15.13 10.51
N ALA A 134 -8.32 13.89 10.06
CA ALA A 134 -8.96 13.37 8.86
C ALA A 134 -9.39 11.90 9.04
N PRO A 135 -10.36 11.67 9.95
CA PRO A 135 -10.92 10.35 10.17
C PRO A 135 -11.63 9.81 8.93
N GLN A 136 -11.70 8.49 8.85
CA GLN A 136 -12.30 7.74 7.75
C GLN A 136 -13.50 6.93 8.24
N PHE A 137 -14.63 7.10 7.55
CA PHE A 137 -15.86 6.35 7.75
C PHE A 137 -15.97 5.31 6.66
N ILE A 138 -16.04 4.04 7.06
CA ILE A 138 -15.91 2.89 6.17
C ILE A 138 -17.15 2.03 6.29
N TYR A 139 -17.73 1.70 5.14
CA TYR A 139 -18.78 0.68 5.02
C TYR A 139 -18.36 -0.38 4.02
N GLN A 140 -18.60 -1.65 4.35
CA GLN A 140 -18.34 -2.80 3.50
C GLN A 140 -19.56 -3.71 3.55
N GLU A 141 -20.15 -3.98 2.38
CA GLU A 141 -21.30 -4.86 2.26
C GLU A 141 -20.95 -6.31 2.63
N ASN A 142 -19.68 -6.71 2.38
CA ASN A 142 -19.13 -8.00 2.77
C ASN A 142 -19.97 -9.19 2.32
N GLN A 143 -20.48 -9.17 1.07
CA GLN A 143 -21.27 -10.25 0.51
C GLN A 143 -20.51 -11.58 0.52
N PRO A 144 -21.20 -12.72 0.69
CA PRO A 144 -20.55 -14.03 0.68
C PRO A 144 -19.99 -14.36 -0.71
N PHE A 145 -18.81 -14.98 -0.72
CA PHE A 145 -18.16 -15.50 -1.90
C PHE A 145 -17.51 -16.85 -1.58
N PRO A 146 -17.23 -17.71 -2.56
CA PRO A 146 -16.57 -18.98 -2.31
C PRO A 146 -15.14 -18.77 -1.81
N PHE A 147 -14.76 -19.42 -0.71
CA PHE A 147 -13.39 -19.53 -0.22
C PHE A 147 -13.16 -20.82 0.57
N ILE A 148 -11.91 -21.19 0.77
CA ILE A 148 -11.55 -22.38 1.54
C ILE A 148 -11.57 -22.02 3.02
N VAL A 149 -12.35 -22.75 3.79
CA VAL A 149 -12.46 -22.58 5.25
C VAL A 149 -11.26 -23.25 5.94
N TYR A 150 -10.61 -22.56 6.82
CA TYR A 150 -9.47 -23.06 7.60
C TYR A 150 -9.83 -23.29 9.06
N PRO A 151 -9.21 -24.30 9.68
CA PRO A 151 -9.05 -25.69 9.23
C PRO A 151 -10.40 -26.40 9.26
N LEU A 152 -10.47 -27.55 8.65
CA LEU A 152 -11.69 -28.39 8.72
C LEU A 152 -11.79 -29.03 10.11
N GLY A 153 -12.97 -28.96 10.75
CA GLY A 153 -13.25 -29.62 12.03
C GLY A 153 -13.69 -28.66 13.15
N SER A 154 -13.33 -28.94 14.39
CA SER A 154 -13.70 -28.16 15.59
C SER A 154 -12.96 -26.83 15.73
N THR A 155 -12.82 -26.09 14.66
CA THR A 155 -12.12 -24.81 14.65
C THR A 155 -13.00 -23.71 15.21
N PRO A 156 -12.47 -22.83 16.08
CA PRO A 156 -13.19 -21.65 16.53
C PRO A 156 -13.63 -20.79 15.35
N GLU A 157 -14.83 -20.20 15.45
CA GLU A 157 -15.43 -19.38 14.39
C GLU A 157 -14.49 -18.26 13.90
N ARG A 158 -13.72 -17.67 14.79
CA ARG A 158 -12.68 -16.66 14.46
C ARG A 158 -11.69 -17.16 13.41
N LYS A 159 -11.22 -18.41 13.55
CA LYS A 159 -10.24 -19.02 12.62
C LYS A 159 -10.84 -19.49 11.30
N LEU A 160 -12.16 -19.61 11.18
CA LEU A 160 -12.80 -20.09 9.95
C LEU A 160 -12.50 -19.19 8.73
N HIS A 161 -12.18 -17.94 8.98
CA HIS A 161 -11.86 -16.95 7.94
C HIS A 161 -10.35 -16.74 7.73
N ALA A 162 -9.49 -17.38 8.54
CA ALA A 162 -8.03 -17.28 8.41
C ALA A 162 -7.55 -17.82 7.06
N ASN A 163 -6.36 -17.40 6.64
CA ASN A 163 -5.76 -17.88 5.40
C ASN A 163 -5.27 -19.35 5.57
N PRO A 164 -5.83 -20.31 4.84
CA PRO A 164 -5.47 -21.72 4.98
C PRO A 164 -4.11 -22.09 4.35
N PHE A 165 -3.52 -21.16 3.59
CA PHE A 165 -2.26 -21.39 2.87
C PHE A 165 -1.02 -20.99 3.66
N HIS A 166 -1.20 -20.34 4.81
CA HIS A 166 -0.13 -19.93 5.71
C HIS A 166 -0.34 -20.50 7.12
N PRO A 167 -0.23 -21.84 7.30
CA PRO A 167 -0.30 -22.46 8.62
C PRO A 167 1.00 -22.19 9.40
N GLU A 168 0.91 -22.25 10.72
CA GLU A 168 2.09 -22.17 11.58
C GLU A 168 3.17 -23.22 11.18
N PRO A 169 4.48 -22.89 11.34
CA PRO A 169 5.02 -21.68 11.97
C PRO A 169 5.12 -20.45 11.05
N GLU A 170 4.99 -20.58 9.76
CA GLU A 170 5.04 -19.48 8.78
C GLU A 170 3.64 -18.94 8.48
N SER A 171 2.97 -18.45 9.51
CA SER A 171 1.62 -17.95 9.38
C SER A 171 1.55 -16.45 9.04
N MET A 172 0.34 -15.96 8.76
CA MET A 172 0.08 -14.57 8.44
C MET A 172 -1.34 -14.17 8.77
N ASP A 173 -1.51 -13.02 9.43
CA ASP A 173 -2.81 -12.40 9.63
C ASP A 173 -3.31 -11.77 8.33
N LEU A 174 -3.85 -12.60 7.47
CA LEU A 174 -4.41 -12.22 6.16
C LEU A 174 -5.71 -13.01 5.93
N PRO A 175 -6.80 -12.66 6.64
CA PRO A 175 -8.05 -13.41 6.55
C PRO A 175 -8.61 -13.40 5.13
N MET A 176 -9.21 -14.52 4.73
CA MET A 176 -9.89 -14.65 3.44
C MET A 176 -11.14 -13.75 3.37
N ARG A 177 -11.78 -13.51 4.51
CA ARG A 177 -12.97 -12.66 4.65
C ARG A 177 -13.07 -12.11 6.08
N PHE A 178 -13.56 -10.91 6.26
CA PHE A 178 -13.74 -10.28 7.57
C PHE A 178 -15.14 -10.56 8.15
N GLY A 179 -15.35 -11.79 8.59
CA GLY A 179 -16.65 -12.23 9.15
C GLY A 179 -17.76 -12.40 8.11
N THR A 180 -19.00 -12.54 8.58
CA THR A 180 -20.17 -12.82 7.73
C THR A 180 -21.07 -11.62 7.51
N GLU A 181 -21.00 -10.63 8.42
CA GLU A 181 -21.86 -9.47 8.44
C GLU A 181 -21.27 -8.28 7.68
N PRO A 182 -22.10 -7.32 7.24
CA PRO A 182 -21.63 -6.02 6.78
C PRO A 182 -20.80 -5.31 7.84
N LEU A 183 -19.74 -4.62 7.43
CA LEU A 183 -18.83 -3.96 8.35
C LEU A 183 -19.01 -2.44 8.29
N ASN A 184 -19.15 -1.83 9.48
CA ASN A 184 -19.10 -0.39 9.67
C ASN A 184 -17.93 -0.08 10.61
N LYS A 185 -16.99 0.73 10.15
CA LYS A 185 -15.77 1.06 10.90
C LYS A 185 -15.51 2.56 10.84
N ILE A 186 -14.97 3.09 11.93
CA ILE A 186 -14.37 4.42 11.96
C ILE A 186 -12.88 4.22 12.23
N ASP A 187 -12.06 4.76 11.36
CA ASP A 187 -10.60 4.76 11.50
C ASP A 187 -10.10 6.19 11.73
N TRP A 188 -9.00 6.36 12.46
CA TRP A 188 -8.35 7.66 12.63
C TRP A 188 -7.84 8.23 11.30
N GLY A 189 -7.73 7.38 10.29
CA GLY A 189 -7.44 7.72 8.91
C GLY A 189 -6.16 8.54 8.75
N GLN A 190 -6.27 9.63 8.02
CA GLN A 190 -5.11 10.43 7.61
C GLN A 190 -4.84 11.56 8.63
N SER A 191 -4.82 11.22 9.93
CA SER A 191 -4.65 12.20 11.01
C SER A 191 -3.21 12.26 11.50
N SER A 192 -2.75 13.49 11.86
CA SER A 192 -1.40 13.70 12.37
C SER A 192 -1.29 14.95 13.25
N ILE A 193 -0.33 14.92 14.17
CA ILE A 193 0.16 16.06 14.92
C ILE A 193 1.66 16.15 14.72
N THR A 194 2.15 17.28 14.23
CA THR A 194 3.55 17.46 13.86
C THR A 194 4.13 18.76 14.41
N ILE A 195 5.39 18.74 14.73
CA ILE A 195 6.14 19.89 15.24
C ILE A 195 7.41 20.10 14.42
N ASP A 196 7.58 21.31 13.90
CA ASP A 196 8.77 21.74 13.18
C ASP A 196 9.86 22.21 14.13
N ALA A 197 11.04 21.59 14.06
CA ALA A 197 12.22 21.93 14.86
C ALA A 197 13.42 22.19 13.93
N GLY A 198 13.48 23.36 13.33
CA GLY A 198 14.52 23.71 12.36
C GLY A 198 14.47 22.83 11.10
N PRO A 199 15.55 22.07 10.81
CA PRO A 199 15.57 21.18 9.65
C PRO A 199 14.80 19.87 9.87
N LEU A 200 14.34 19.61 11.08
CA LEU A 200 13.64 18.37 11.46
C LEU A 200 12.15 18.65 11.69
N ASN A 201 11.36 17.60 11.48
CA ASN A 201 9.96 17.53 11.80
C ASN A 201 9.70 16.21 12.54
N PHE A 202 8.98 16.28 13.65
CA PHE A 202 8.62 15.10 14.43
C PHE A 202 7.16 15.17 14.87
N GLY A 203 6.59 14.03 15.18
CA GLY A 203 5.19 13.98 15.60
C GLY A 203 4.65 12.58 15.76
N PHE A 204 3.33 12.53 15.80
CA PHE A 204 2.56 11.30 15.81
C PHE A 204 1.56 11.32 14.62
N SER A 205 1.40 10.19 13.94
CA SER A 205 0.55 10.08 12.77
C SER A 205 -0.12 8.71 12.67
N THR A 206 -1.34 8.70 12.14
CA THR A 206 -2.06 7.51 11.67
C THR A 206 -2.18 7.51 10.15
N GLU A 207 -1.55 8.44 9.45
CA GLU A 207 -1.57 8.50 7.99
C GLU A 207 -1.00 7.23 7.37
N ASN A 208 -1.50 6.87 6.21
CA ASN A 208 -0.83 5.92 5.34
C ASN A 208 0.56 6.45 4.94
N ALA A 209 1.46 5.54 4.64
CA ALA A 209 2.80 5.88 4.17
C ALA A 209 3.16 5.00 2.98
N TRP A 210 3.92 5.57 2.03
CA TRP A 210 4.43 4.85 0.88
C TRP A 210 5.94 5.09 0.77
N TRP A 211 6.72 4.01 0.84
CA TRP A 211 8.18 4.09 0.75
C TRP A 211 8.66 3.40 -0.52
N GLY A 212 9.35 4.17 -1.36
CA GLY A 212 9.84 3.71 -2.64
C GLY A 212 9.09 4.31 -3.83
N PRO A 213 9.55 4.08 -5.06
CA PRO A 213 9.02 4.64 -6.29
C PRO A 213 7.88 3.85 -6.94
N GLY A 214 7.57 2.65 -6.48
CA GLY A 214 6.49 1.82 -7.01
C GLY A 214 5.19 2.61 -7.19
N ILE A 215 4.41 2.29 -8.22
CA ILE A 215 3.13 2.93 -8.52
C ILE A 215 1.99 2.07 -7.99
N ARG A 216 2.08 0.76 -8.16
CA ARG A 216 1.05 -0.19 -7.77
C ARG A 216 1.47 -1.06 -6.58
N ASN A 217 2.73 -1.47 -6.55
CA ASN A 217 3.26 -2.38 -5.55
C ASN A 217 4.52 -1.80 -4.91
N GLY A 218 4.34 -0.98 -3.86
CA GLY A 218 5.43 -0.63 -2.95
C GLY A 218 5.74 -1.83 -2.07
N ILE A 219 6.96 -2.35 -2.11
CA ILE A 219 7.26 -3.62 -1.44
C ILE A 219 7.28 -3.48 0.07
N LEU A 220 7.87 -2.41 0.60
CA LEU A 220 8.03 -2.27 2.05
C LEU A 220 6.81 -1.64 2.72
N MET A 221 6.31 -0.55 2.17
CA MET A 221 5.16 0.17 2.72
C MET A 221 4.37 0.82 1.59
N SER A 222 3.07 0.58 1.57
CA SER A 222 2.14 1.08 0.55
C SER A 222 0.82 1.54 1.19
N ASN A 223 -0.15 1.86 0.35
CA ASN A 223 -1.51 2.18 0.78
C ASN A 223 -2.41 0.92 0.88
N GLN A 224 -1.86 -0.28 1.08
CA GLN A 224 -2.65 -1.52 1.08
C GLN A 224 -3.35 -1.79 2.41
N ALA A 225 -2.74 -1.43 3.54
CA ALA A 225 -3.34 -1.55 4.86
C ALA A 225 -3.77 -0.19 5.42
N ALA A 226 -4.53 -0.18 6.51
CA ALA A 226 -4.79 1.02 7.29
C ALA A 226 -3.48 1.69 7.75
N GLY A 227 -3.50 2.99 7.94
CA GLY A 227 -2.33 3.71 8.43
C GLY A 227 -1.91 3.25 9.82
N VAL A 228 -0.63 2.95 10.01
CA VAL A 228 -0.06 2.48 11.27
C VAL A 228 0.09 3.66 12.24
N PRO A 229 -0.53 3.63 13.43
CA PRO A 229 -0.28 4.61 14.48
C PRO A 229 1.21 4.62 14.85
N ARG A 230 1.90 5.76 14.64
CA ARG A 230 3.35 5.85 14.81
C ARG A 230 3.82 7.23 15.24
N ALA A 231 4.83 7.25 16.09
CA ALA A 231 5.71 8.39 16.26
C ALA A 231 6.73 8.41 15.11
N PHE A 232 7.17 9.59 14.73
CA PHE A 232 8.19 9.73 13.69
C PHE A 232 9.12 10.92 13.93
N LEU A 233 10.32 10.80 13.37
CA LEU A 233 11.30 11.88 13.21
C LEU A 233 11.79 11.86 11.78
N ARG A 234 11.70 13.00 11.08
CA ARG A 234 12.16 13.12 9.69
C ARG A 234 12.83 14.46 9.42
N THR A 235 13.58 14.53 8.33
CA THR A 235 13.98 15.82 7.76
C THR A 235 12.73 16.52 7.23
N LYS A 236 12.58 17.81 7.53
CA LYS A 236 11.45 18.64 7.06
C LYS A 236 11.47 18.80 5.54
N LYS A 237 12.66 19.00 5.00
CA LYS A 237 12.99 19.07 3.57
C LYS A 237 14.30 18.34 3.37
N PRO A 238 14.60 17.84 2.17
CA PRO A 238 15.91 17.27 1.88
C PRO A 238 17.03 18.25 2.22
N ILE A 239 18.03 17.77 2.95
CA ILE A 239 19.16 18.57 3.42
C ILE A 239 20.21 18.63 2.31
N GLN A 240 20.50 19.85 1.82
CA GLN A 240 21.52 20.07 0.80
C GLN A 240 22.92 19.94 1.40
N THR A 241 23.76 19.17 0.71
CA THR A 241 25.18 18.99 1.02
C THR A 241 26.03 19.26 -0.22
N GLY A 242 27.37 19.21 -0.11
CA GLY A 242 28.27 19.36 -1.25
C GLY A 242 28.15 18.25 -2.29
N VAL A 243 27.68 17.05 -1.92
CA VAL A 243 27.57 15.88 -2.80
C VAL A 243 26.15 15.61 -3.29
N GLY A 244 25.15 16.23 -2.68
CA GLY A 244 23.75 16.02 -3.04
C GLY A 244 22.78 16.37 -1.91
N LYS A 245 21.51 15.99 -2.08
CA LYS A 245 20.44 16.17 -1.11
C LYS A 245 20.16 14.87 -0.39
N PHE A 246 20.03 14.93 0.94
CA PHE A 246 19.69 13.79 1.79
C PHE A 246 18.34 14.01 2.49
N GLU A 247 17.55 12.96 2.58
CA GLU A 247 16.33 12.91 3.37
C GLU A 247 16.36 11.69 4.27
N GLY A 248 15.99 11.85 5.54
CA GLY A 248 15.95 10.78 6.53
C GLY A 248 14.59 10.73 7.22
N LEU A 249 14.13 9.52 7.50
CA LEU A 249 12.91 9.23 8.24
C LEU A 249 13.17 8.07 9.20
N TRP A 250 12.74 8.22 10.45
CA TRP A 250 12.63 7.15 11.42
C TRP A 250 11.21 7.09 11.98
N ILE A 251 10.68 5.89 12.14
CA ILE A 251 9.36 5.65 12.69
C ILE A 251 9.38 4.63 13.82
N LEU A 252 8.46 4.79 14.75
CA LEU A 252 8.15 3.82 15.79
C LEU A 252 6.63 3.69 15.87
N GLY A 253 6.09 2.57 15.41
CA GLY A 253 4.67 2.32 15.27
C GLY A 253 4.21 1.07 15.99
N ARG A 254 2.89 0.89 16.01
CA ARG A 254 2.22 -0.24 16.62
C ARG A 254 1.31 -0.92 15.61
N LEU A 255 1.59 -2.18 15.31
CA LEU A 255 0.74 -3.05 14.52
C LEU A 255 -0.31 -3.71 15.40
N GLN A 256 -1.46 -3.99 14.81
CA GLN A 256 -2.56 -4.69 15.44
C GLN A 256 -2.94 -5.91 14.60
N GLU A 257 -3.30 -6.98 15.28
CA GLU A 257 -3.90 -8.16 14.67
C GLU A 257 -5.36 -7.90 14.29
N SER A 258 -5.87 -8.67 13.33
CA SER A 258 -7.30 -8.71 13.03
C SER A 258 -8.04 -9.60 14.01
N ASP A 259 -9.36 -9.42 14.12
CA ASP A 259 -10.20 -10.31 14.93
C ASP A 259 -10.36 -11.73 14.36
N PHE A 260 -9.66 -12.07 13.26
CA PHE A 260 -9.86 -13.31 12.48
C PHE A 260 -8.62 -14.16 12.33
N PHE A 261 -7.56 -13.92 13.11
CA PHE A 261 -6.30 -14.65 13.00
C PHE A 261 -6.20 -15.80 14.02
N ASP A 262 -6.05 -15.50 15.32
CA ASP A 262 -5.93 -16.52 16.36
C ASP A 262 -6.75 -16.20 17.61
N LEU A 263 -6.51 -16.89 18.72
CA LEU A 263 -7.19 -16.68 20.00
C LEU A 263 -6.26 -16.17 21.09
N ASP A 264 -4.97 -15.97 20.77
CA ASP A 264 -3.97 -15.50 21.71
C ASP A 264 -3.92 -13.98 21.77
N SER A 265 -4.67 -13.40 22.72
CA SER A 265 -4.67 -11.96 22.92
C SER A 265 -3.34 -11.38 23.45
N SER A 266 -2.37 -12.23 23.84
CA SER A 266 -1.09 -11.76 24.34
C SER A 266 -0.16 -11.22 23.24
N ASN A 267 -0.35 -11.67 22.00
CA ASN A 267 0.45 -11.30 20.83
C ASN A 267 -0.26 -10.35 19.84
N ASP A 268 -1.54 -9.98 20.08
CA ASP A 268 -2.36 -9.09 19.20
C ASP A 268 -1.64 -7.80 18.78
N ARG A 269 -0.66 -7.36 19.56
CA ARG A 269 0.03 -6.09 19.40
C ARG A 269 1.50 -6.32 19.13
N ARG A 270 1.96 -5.72 18.06
CA ARG A 270 3.35 -5.80 17.64
C ARG A 270 3.91 -4.41 17.44
N MET A 271 5.19 -4.29 17.67
CA MET A 271 5.91 -3.07 17.42
C MET A 271 6.49 -3.08 16.01
N LEU A 272 6.46 -1.93 15.36
CA LEU A 272 7.11 -1.65 14.10
C LEU A 272 8.11 -0.53 14.28
N SER A 273 9.38 -0.77 14.01
CA SER A 273 10.39 0.28 13.88
C SER A 273 10.90 0.33 12.45
N GLY A 274 11.05 1.53 11.90
CA GLY A 274 11.52 1.70 10.53
C GLY A 274 12.45 2.88 10.38
N ILE A 275 13.46 2.71 9.52
CA ILE A 275 14.38 3.77 9.10
C ILE A 275 14.43 3.80 7.58
N ALA A 276 14.42 5.01 7.02
CA ALA A 276 14.58 5.23 5.59
C ALA A 276 15.51 6.41 5.33
N LEU A 277 16.32 6.30 4.30
CA LEU A 277 17.23 7.33 3.83
C LEU A 277 17.11 7.43 2.32
N THR A 278 17.01 8.66 1.78
CA THR A 278 17.11 8.92 0.35
C THR A 278 18.29 9.86 0.05
N PHE A 279 18.87 9.70 -1.12
CA PHE A 279 19.97 10.48 -1.62
C PHE A 279 19.76 10.87 -3.08
N GLN A 280 19.80 12.16 -3.36
CA GLN A 280 19.76 12.73 -4.71
C GLN A 280 21.12 13.37 -5.01
N PRO A 281 21.95 12.78 -5.89
CA PRO A 281 23.28 13.26 -6.17
C PRO A 281 23.26 14.62 -6.89
N SER A 282 24.26 15.49 -6.58
CA SER A 282 24.35 16.82 -7.19
C SER A 282 24.62 16.78 -8.70
N PHE A 283 25.28 15.72 -9.21
CA PHE A 283 25.61 15.58 -10.62
C PHE A 283 24.42 15.19 -11.49
N ASP A 284 23.36 14.60 -10.91
CA ASP A 284 22.12 14.27 -11.61
C ASP A 284 20.91 14.44 -10.70
N PRO A 285 20.25 15.61 -10.72
CA PRO A 285 19.05 15.86 -9.92
C PRO A 285 17.82 15.02 -10.31
N GLY A 286 17.86 14.34 -11.45
CA GLY A 286 16.82 13.40 -11.89
C GLY A 286 16.89 12.05 -11.18
N LEU A 287 18.06 11.69 -10.64
CA LEU A 287 18.28 10.42 -9.96
C LEU A 287 18.04 10.57 -8.45
N THR A 288 17.24 9.69 -7.88
CA THR A 288 17.09 9.55 -6.43
C THR A 288 17.25 8.08 -6.06
N LEU A 289 18.18 7.80 -5.15
CA LEU A 289 18.43 6.49 -4.58
C LEU A 289 17.92 6.46 -3.15
N GLY A 290 17.55 5.28 -2.66
CA GLY A 290 17.11 5.14 -1.29
C GLY A 290 17.34 3.75 -0.73
N LEU A 291 17.39 3.70 0.57
CA LEU A 291 17.39 2.47 1.35
C LEU A 291 16.42 2.62 2.51
N ALA A 292 15.75 1.53 2.86
CA ALA A 292 14.93 1.50 4.05
C ALA A 292 14.95 0.11 4.69
N ARG A 293 14.66 0.07 5.99
CA ARG A 293 14.55 -1.16 6.76
C ARG A 293 13.46 -1.01 7.79
N THR A 294 12.63 -2.04 7.92
CA THR A 294 11.68 -2.18 9.03
C THR A 294 11.99 -3.41 9.84
N VAL A 295 11.76 -3.31 11.14
CA VAL A 295 11.83 -4.42 12.10
C VAL A 295 10.50 -4.46 12.83
N PHE A 296 9.92 -5.64 12.97
CA PHE A 296 8.68 -5.85 13.70
C PHE A 296 8.80 -7.03 14.67
N ALA A 297 8.17 -6.90 15.83
CA ALA A 297 8.27 -7.87 16.91
C ALA A 297 7.07 -7.79 17.86
N PRO A 298 6.72 -8.88 18.58
CA PRO A 298 5.74 -8.83 19.65
C PRO A 298 6.08 -7.78 20.70
N THR A 299 5.07 -7.11 21.28
CA THR A 299 5.28 -6.07 22.30
C THR A 299 5.48 -6.61 23.70
N SER A 300 5.26 -7.89 23.95
CA SER A 300 5.37 -8.55 25.25
C SER A 300 6.78 -8.49 25.86
N GLU A 301 7.81 -8.20 25.06
CA GLU A 301 9.19 -8.22 25.48
C GLU A 301 9.87 -6.85 25.29
N GLY A 302 9.98 -6.10 26.37
CA GLY A 302 10.78 -4.86 26.43
C GLY A 302 10.02 -3.55 26.19
N GLY A 303 8.71 -3.57 26.02
CA GLY A 303 7.89 -2.39 25.80
C GLY A 303 8.35 -1.56 24.58
N TRP A 304 7.92 -0.31 24.48
CA TRP A 304 8.28 0.58 23.37
C TRP A 304 9.78 0.93 23.31
N LEU A 305 10.50 0.88 24.45
CA LEU A 305 11.95 1.08 24.49
C LEU A 305 12.72 -0.08 23.83
N GLY A 306 12.19 -1.31 23.92
CA GLY A 306 12.76 -2.48 23.23
C GLY A 306 12.81 -2.30 21.71
N GLY A 307 11.85 -1.58 21.12
CA GLY A 307 11.86 -1.32 19.70
C GLY A 307 12.82 -0.24 19.23
N VAL A 308 13.06 0.75 20.03
CA VAL A 308 14.14 1.71 19.75
C VAL A 308 15.47 0.99 19.73
N THR A 309 15.71 0.10 20.70
CA THR A 309 16.93 -0.72 20.74
C THR A 309 16.98 -1.74 19.62
N ALA A 310 15.85 -2.34 19.21
CA ALA A 310 15.81 -3.25 18.06
C ALA A 310 16.12 -2.53 16.74
N ALA A 311 15.60 -1.32 16.52
CA ALA A 311 15.94 -0.52 15.34
C ALA A 311 17.44 -0.14 15.33
N LEU A 312 18.02 0.21 16.48
CA LEU A 312 19.45 0.50 16.61
C LEU A 312 20.29 -0.78 16.47
N ASN A 313 19.85 -1.91 17.00
CA ASN A 313 20.51 -3.21 16.83
C ASN A 313 20.47 -3.67 15.36
N ALA A 314 19.43 -3.30 14.62
CA ALA A 314 19.35 -3.57 13.20
C ALA A 314 20.48 -2.89 12.39
N ILE A 315 20.87 -1.67 12.76
CA ILE A 315 22.05 -0.98 12.19
C ILE A 315 23.34 -1.65 12.65
N ARG A 316 23.39 -2.07 13.91
CA ARG A 316 24.57 -2.68 14.52
C ARG A 316 24.89 -4.08 13.99
N ARG A 317 23.87 -4.87 13.59
CA ARG A 317 24.04 -6.21 13.04
C ARG A 317 24.60 -6.23 11.59
N LEU A 318 24.48 -5.14 10.84
CA LEU A 318 25.07 -5.04 9.48
C LEU A 318 26.60 -5.20 9.45
N GLY A 319 27.28 -5.04 10.60
CA GLY A 319 28.75 -5.17 10.72
C GLY A 319 29.22 -6.29 11.66
N ALA A 320 28.31 -7.13 12.19
CA ALA A 320 28.70 -8.18 13.12
C ALA A 320 29.25 -9.42 12.37
N PRO A 321 30.41 -9.97 12.79
CA PRO A 321 30.89 -11.22 12.22
C PRO A 321 29.96 -12.36 12.61
N ASN A 322 29.88 -13.30 11.65
CA ASN A 322 29.18 -14.59 11.73
C ASN A 322 29.01 -15.09 13.18
N ARG A 323 27.82 -15.01 13.73
CA ARG A 323 27.43 -15.85 14.84
C ARG A 323 26.72 -17.04 14.24
N ASP A 324 27.20 -18.23 14.57
CA ASP A 324 26.53 -19.47 14.33
C ASP A 324 25.03 -19.30 14.64
N TYR A 325 24.17 -19.90 13.82
CA TYR A 325 22.72 -19.89 14.01
C TYR A 325 22.40 -20.03 15.49
N PRO A 326 21.58 -19.17 16.09
CA PRO A 326 21.10 -19.42 17.43
C PRO A 326 20.28 -20.73 17.36
N ASP A 327 20.76 -21.74 18.05
CA ASP A 327 20.14 -23.09 18.10
C ASP A 327 18.78 -23.11 18.83
N SER A 328 18.26 -21.96 19.26
CA SER A 328 17.00 -21.85 20.00
C SER A 328 15.98 -20.97 19.27
N GLU A 329 14.77 -21.50 19.07
CA GLU A 329 13.58 -20.78 18.62
C GLU A 329 13.28 -19.51 19.45
N ASP A 330 13.72 -19.48 20.73
CA ASP A 330 13.55 -18.37 21.66
C ASP A 330 14.35 -17.09 21.30
N GLU A 331 15.34 -17.15 20.43
CA GLU A 331 16.13 -15.97 20.04
C GLU A 331 15.59 -15.24 18.79
N ARG A 332 14.64 -15.80 18.07
CA ARG A 332 13.99 -15.19 16.88
C ARG A 332 12.70 -14.44 17.26
N LYS A 333 12.80 -13.49 18.19
CA LYS A 333 11.65 -12.75 18.71
C LYS A 333 11.19 -11.58 17.83
N GLY A 334 11.62 -11.50 16.60
CA GLY A 334 11.25 -10.45 15.66
C GLY A 334 11.71 -10.75 14.25
N ASP A 335 11.22 -9.99 13.30
CA ASP A 335 11.57 -10.12 11.90
C ASP A 335 11.78 -8.76 11.24
N GLN A 336 12.29 -8.75 10.01
CA GLN A 336 12.69 -7.54 9.32
C GLN A 336 12.50 -7.63 7.81
N ILE A 337 12.36 -6.48 7.19
CA ILE A 337 12.42 -6.32 5.75
C ILE A 337 13.35 -5.15 5.43
N ALA A 338 14.32 -5.38 4.55
CA ALA A 338 15.22 -4.35 4.03
C ALA A 338 14.99 -4.14 2.54
N ILE A 339 15.07 -2.88 2.09
CA ILE A 339 14.82 -2.52 0.69
C ILE A 339 15.85 -1.51 0.21
N LEU A 340 16.32 -1.71 -1.03
CA LEU A 340 17.01 -0.72 -1.84
C LEU A 340 16.07 -0.28 -2.95
N PHE A 341 16.01 1.01 -3.24
CA PHE A 341 15.14 1.54 -4.27
C PHE A 341 15.78 2.73 -4.99
N GLY A 342 15.32 2.98 -6.20
CA GLY A 342 15.78 4.11 -6.99
C GLY A 342 14.74 4.55 -8.01
N ARG A 343 14.76 5.83 -8.31
CA ARG A 343 13.95 6.48 -9.33
C ARG A 343 14.81 7.41 -10.16
N TRP A 344 14.76 7.27 -11.47
CA TRP A 344 15.49 8.13 -12.40
C TRP A 344 14.53 8.80 -13.36
N VAL A 345 14.45 10.11 -13.29
CA VAL A 345 13.57 10.96 -14.09
C VAL A 345 14.37 11.69 -15.15
N PHE A 346 14.04 11.46 -16.40
CA PHE A 346 14.58 12.13 -17.58
C PHE A 346 13.56 13.15 -18.09
N ALA A 347 13.42 14.27 -17.36
CA ALA A 347 12.39 15.27 -17.61
C ALA A 347 12.37 15.81 -19.06
N PRO A 348 13.50 16.05 -19.76
CA PRO A 348 13.48 16.47 -21.16
C PRO A 348 12.80 15.46 -22.10
N HIS A 349 12.74 14.19 -21.71
CA HIS A 349 12.14 13.10 -22.49
C HIS A 349 10.81 12.62 -21.95
N GLY A 350 10.33 13.20 -20.83
CA GLY A 350 9.10 12.77 -20.16
C GLY A 350 9.16 11.31 -19.68
N LEU A 351 10.34 10.79 -19.41
CA LEU A 351 10.58 9.39 -19.07
C LEU A 351 11.03 9.25 -17.62
N GLU A 352 10.54 8.23 -16.95
CA GLU A 352 11.14 7.73 -15.71
C GLU A 352 11.31 6.22 -15.74
N ILE A 353 12.35 5.77 -15.07
CA ILE A 353 12.59 4.35 -14.77
C ILE A 353 12.77 4.25 -13.25
N TYR A 354 12.22 3.21 -12.66
CA TYR A 354 12.34 3.00 -11.23
C TYR A 354 12.43 1.52 -10.89
N GLY A 355 12.95 1.25 -9.69
CA GLY A 355 13.02 -0.11 -9.17
C GLY A 355 13.13 -0.14 -7.66
N GLU A 356 12.69 -1.25 -7.11
CA GLU A 356 12.79 -1.65 -5.72
C GLU A 356 13.33 -3.07 -5.66
N TRP A 357 14.25 -3.34 -4.76
CA TRP A 357 14.73 -4.67 -4.43
C TRP A 357 14.69 -4.85 -2.93
N ALA A 358 13.98 -5.85 -2.48
CA ALA A 358 13.77 -6.14 -1.07
C ALA A 358 14.35 -7.49 -0.68
N ARG A 359 14.77 -7.59 0.57
CA ARG A 359 15.10 -8.84 1.25
C ARG A 359 14.26 -8.96 2.51
N PHE A 360 13.59 -10.09 2.64
CA PHE A 360 12.61 -10.35 3.70
C PHE A 360 13.21 -11.07 4.91
N GLU A 361 14.35 -11.72 4.75
CA GLU A 361 15.10 -12.35 5.83
C GLU A 361 16.49 -11.74 5.97
N GLU A 362 17.02 -11.75 7.18
CA GLU A 362 18.41 -11.41 7.42
C GLU A 362 19.33 -12.49 6.84
N PRO A 363 20.32 -12.13 6.00
CA PRO A 363 21.29 -13.11 5.54
C PRO A 363 22.10 -13.63 6.73
N SER A 364 22.37 -14.94 6.77
CA SER A 364 23.15 -15.54 7.85
C SER A 364 24.58 -14.98 7.93
N SER A 365 25.12 -14.51 6.82
CA SER A 365 26.41 -13.85 6.70
C SER A 365 26.50 -13.02 5.43
N PHE A 366 27.52 -12.15 5.34
CA PHE A 366 27.82 -11.44 4.08
C PHE A 366 28.15 -12.40 2.94
N ARG A 367 28.78 -13.53 3.24
CA ARG A 367 29.04 -14.59 2.26
C ARG A 367 27.74 -15.21 1.75
N ASP A 368 26.78 -15.49 2.62
CA ASP A 368 25.45 -15.99 2.24
C ASP A 368 24.72 -15.01 1.31
N LEU A 369 24.80 -13.71 1.61
CA LEU A 369 24.25 -12.67 0.73
C LEU A 369 24.89 -12.67 -0.66
N LEU A 370 26.21 -12.90 -0.76
CA LEU A 370 26.90 -12.93 -2.04
C LEU A 370 26.65 -14.23 -2.82
N GLU A 371 26.52 -15.38 -2.14
CA GLU A 371 26.25 -16.67 -2.76
C GLU A 371 24.79 -16.80 -3.22
N PHE A 372 23.84 -16.27 -2.45
CA PHE A 372 22.40 -16.41 -2.70
C PHE A 372 21.65 -15.07 -2.55
N PRO A 373 21.97 -14.03 -3.33
CA PRO A 373 21.33 -12.72 -3.22
C PRO A 373 19.82 -12.78 -3.50
N GLN A 374 19.38 -13.78 -4.28
CA GLN A 374 17.98 -14.01 -4.64
C GLN A 374 17.16 -14.74 -3.56
N HIS A 375 17.81 -15.32 -2.53
CA HIS A 375 17.08 -16.01 -1.46
C HIS A 375 16.28 -15.00 -0.64
N SER A 376 15.01 -15.31 -0.36
CA SER A 376 14.06 -14.42 0.34
C SER A 376 14.04 -12.97 -0.20
N SER A 377 14.22 -12.77 -1.49
CA SER A 377 14.19 -11.46 -2.12
C SER A 377 12.99 -11.29 -3.05
N GLY A 378 12.58 -10.04 -3.23
CA GLY A 378 11.60 -9.65 -4.22
C GLY A 378 11.99 -8.32 -4.89
N TYR A 379 11.36 -8.02 -6.01
CA TYR A 379 11.63 -6.78 -6.72
C TYR A 379 10.38 -6.22 -7.40
N THR A 380 10.36 -4.89 -7.54
CA THR A 380 9.46 -4.15 -8.41
C THR A 380 10.30 -3.33 -9.38
N VAL A 381 9.97 -3.37 -10.67
CA VAL A 381 10.58 -2.54 -11.71
C VAL A 381 9.48 -1.93 -12.55
N GLY A 382 9.61 -0.65 -12.86
CA GLY A 382 8.63 0.03 -13.67
C GLY A 382 9.21 1.16 -14.52
N LEU A 383 8.40 1.55 -15.47
CA LEU A 383 8.67 2.63 -16.41
C LEU A 383 7.40 3.45 -16.63
N GLN A 384 7.55 4.75 -16.70
CA GLN A 384 6.50 5.65 -17.14
C GLN A 384 7.06 6.62 -18.19
N TRP A 385 6.31 6.80 -19.27
CA TRP A 385 6.66 7.73 -20.34
C TRP A 385 5.47 8.59 -20.72
N VAL A 386 5.67 9.90 -20.77
CA VAL A 386 4.66 10.91 -21.10
C VAL A 386 5.15 11.76 -22.25
N GLN A 387 4.46 11.73 -23.36
CA GLN A 387 4.80 12.50 -24.56
C GLN A 387 3.65 13.42 -24.98
N ALA A 388 3.97 14.59 -25.53
CA ALA A 388 2.97 15.42 -26.17
C ALA A 388 2.35 14.68 -27.37
N SER A 389 1.03 14.53 -27.38
CA SER A 389 0.27 13.90 -28.49
C SER A 389 -0.24 14.96 -29.46
N ASP A 390 -0.73 16.06 -28.91
CA ASP A 390 -1.18 17.25 -29.63
C ASP A 390 -1.03 18.50 -28.74
N ARG A 391 -1.54 19.66 -29.18
CA ARG A 391 -1.41 20.91 -28.41
C ARG A 391 -2.03 20.87 -27.02
N ASN A 392 -3.05 20.01 -26.82
CA ASN A 392 -3.88 20.01 -25.61
C ASN A 392 -3.89 18.67 -24.87
N ALA A 393 -3.24 17.65 -25.40
CA ALA A 393 -3.21 16.33 -24.77
C ALA A 393 -1.84 15.68 -24.82
N ARG A 394 -1.61 14.73 -23.91
CA ARG A 394 -0.41 13.91 -23.80
C ARG A 394 -0.79 12.45 -23.84
N LEU A 395 0.07 11.64 -24.40
CA LEU A 395 0.01 10.19 -24.31
C LEU A 395 0.90 9.74 -23.16
N ARG A 396 0.41 8.84 -22.32
CA ARG A 396 1.17 8.19 -21.25
C ARG A 396 1.18 6.69 -21.43
N ILE A 397 2.35 6.09 -21.29
CA ILE A 397 2.54 4.65 -21.16
C ILE A 397 3.08 4.39 -19.76
N GLN A 398 2.48 3.44 -19.04
CA GLN A 398 2.96 2.98 -17.73
C GLN A 398 3.10 1.47 -17.77
N THR A 399 4.18 0.94 -17.20
CA THR A 399 4.34 -0.50 -16.94
C THR A 399 5.01 -0.72 -15.60
N GLU A 400 4.56 -1.76 -14.90
CA GLU A 400 5.17 -2.21 -13.64
C GLU A 400 5.15 -3.73 -13.57
N ILE A 401 6.27 -4.30 -13.18
CA ILE A 401 6.46 -5.73 -12.95
C ILE A 401 6.92 -5.88 -11.51
N THR A 402 6.20 -6.69 -10.73
CA THR A 402 6.56 -7.05 -9.36
C THR A 402 6.71 -8.55 -9.26
N ASN A 403 7.76 -9.01 -8.60
CA ASN A 403 7.97 -10.42 -8.32
C ASN A 403 8.37 -10.61 -6.85
N LEU A 404 7.51 -11.27 -6.11
CA LEU A 404 7.71 -11.67 -4.71
C LEU A 404 7.70 -13.20 -4.57
N GLU A 405 7.76 -13.94 -5.66
CA GLU A 405 7.74 -15.39 -5.67
C GLU A 405 9.02 -15.97 -5.04
N PRO A 406 8.95 -17.15 -4.42
CA PRO A 406 10.12 -17.85 -3.95
C PRO A 406 11.12 -18.08 -5.08
N SER A 407 12.39 -17.78 -4.84
CA SER A 407 13.45 -17.98 -5.82
C SER A 407 13.78 -19.47 -5.99
N SER A 408 14.59 -19.81 -6.98
CA SER A 408 15.05 -21.20 -7.25
C SER A 408 15.76 -21.85 -6.07
N THR A 409 16.12 -21.10 -5.05
CA THR A 409 16.73 -21.61 -3.80
C THR A 409 15.81 -22.54 -3.04
N PHE A 410 14.48 -22.55 -3.29
CA PHE A 410 13.54 -23.51 -2.69
C PHE A 410 13.95 -24.97 -2.92
N ARG A 411 14.81 -25.25 -3.89
CA ARG A 411 15.34 -26.60 -4.16
C ARG A 411 16.33 -27.09 -3.09
N HIS A 412 16.93 -26.17 -2.34
CA HIS A 412 18.01 -26.46 -1.38
C HIS A 412 17.72 -25.91 0.02
N ARG A 413 16.74 -24.99 0.13
CA ARG A 413 16.33 -24.33 1.38
C ARG A 413 14.81 -24.37 1.48
N THR A 414 14.27 -24.22 2.67
CA THR A 414 12.82 -24.08 2.88
C THR A 414 12.29 -22.94 2.03
N PRO A 415 11.20 -23.13 1.27
CA PRO A 415 10.57 -22.05 0.53
C PRO A 415 10.16 -20.96 1.50
N PHE A 416 10.56 -19.73 1.21
CA PHE A 416 10.19 -18.56 1.99
C PHE A 416 8.96 -17.88 1.38
N SER A 417 7.98 -17.55 2.21
CA SER A 417 6.86 -16.72 1.82
C SER A 417 7.09 -15.28 2.24
N THR A 418 7.09 -14.36 1.28
CA THR A 418 7.24 -12.93 1.57
C THR A 418 6.13 -12.45 2.50
N TYR A 419 6.47 -11.57 3.46
CA TYR A 419 5.59 -11.04 4.52
C TYR A 419 5.19 -12.04 5.62
N ALA A 420 5.32 -13.36 5.43
CA ALA A 420 5.20 -14.32 6.52
C ALA A 420 6.44 -14.29 7.42
N SER A 421 6.32 -14.74 8.65
CA SER A 421 7.43 -14.76 9.61
C SER A 421 7.30 -15.96 10.55
N GLN A 422 8.42 -16.60 10.84
CA GLN A 422 8.48 -17.67 11.85
C GLN A 422 8.46 -17.11 13.28
N GLY A 423 9.07 -15.95 13.48
CA GLY A 423 9.18 -15.30 14.80
C GLY A 423 8.01 -14.42 15.18
N VAL A 424 7.13 -14.07 14.21
CA VAL A 424 5.97 -13.21 14.40
C VAL A 424 4.78 -13.81 13.63
N PRO A 425 3.93 -14.60 14.31
CA PRO A 425 2.88 -15.38 13.64
C PRO A 425 1.96 -14.59 12.71
N GLN A 426 1.69 -13.31 13.02
CA GLN A 426 0.86 -12.44 12.18
C GLN A 426 1.57 -11.96 10.90
N GLY A 427 2.89 -12.14 10.80
CA GLY A 427 3.68 -11.62 9.68
C GLY A 427 3.69 -10.08 9.58
N TYR A 428 4.02 -9.56 8.41
CA TYR A 428 4.12 -8.11 8.14
C TYR A 428 2.77 -7.53 7.73
N THR A 429 1.81 -7.55 8.67
CA THR A 429 0.43 -7.14 8.46
C THR A 429 -0.03 -6.11 9.50
N HIS A 430 -1.13 -5.43 9.20
CA HIS A 430 -1.83 -4.56 10.12
C HIS A 430 -3.34 -4.67 9.89
N LYS A 431 -4.10 -5.04 10.94
CA LYS A 431 -5.55 -5.23 10.88
C LYS A 431 -6.00 -6.18 9.76
N GLY A 432 -5.24 -7.26 9.55
CA GLY A 432 -5.56 -8.29 8.55
C GLY A 432 -5.22 -7.94 7.11
N GLN A 433 -4.38 -6.93 6.87
CA GLN A 433 -3.91 -6.52 5.53
C GLN A 433 -2.40 -6.36 5.53
N VAL A 434 -1.76 -6.71 4.41
CA VAL A 434 -0.31 -6.55 4.20
C VAL A 434 0.06 -5.07 4.18
N LEU A 435 1.17 -4.68 4.81
CA LEU A 435 1.67 -3.29 4.77
C LEU A 435 2.36 -2.93 3.46
N GLY A 436 2.87 -3.95 2.74
CA GLY A 436 3.62 -3.79 1.50
C GLY A 436 2.79 -3.94 0.24
N ALA A 437 3.29 -4.70 -0.73
CA ALA A 437 2.68 -4.85 -2.05
C ALA A 437 1.26 -5.41 -2.02
N SER A 438 0.36 -4.76 -2.74
CA SER A 438 -1.07 -5.09 -2.77
C SER A 438 -1.39 -6.47 -3.30
N ILE A 439 -0.47 -7.08 -4.06
CA ILE A 439 -0.61 -8.45 -4.56
C ILE A 439 -0.40 -9.52 -3.47
N GLY A 440 0.06 -9.14 -2.27
CA GLY A 440 0.22 -10.05 -1.13
C GLY A 440 1.47 -10.93 -1.19
N PRO A 441 1.52 -11.97 -0.32
CA PRO A 441 2.69 -12.83 -0.17
C PRO A 441 2.93 -13.70 -1.39
N GLY A 442 4.21 -13.98 -1.69
CA GLY A 442 4.61 -14.96 -2.71
C GLY A 442 4.09 -14.72 -4.11
N ALA A 443 3.56 -13.54 -4.41
CA ALA A 443 2.87 -13.25 -5.66
C ALA A 443 3.77 -12.58 -6.70
N SER A 444 3.37 -12.62 -7.97
CA SER A 444 3.96 -11.80 -9.02
C SER A 444 2.89 -11.10 -9.86
N SER A 445 3.22 -9.92 -10.38
CA SER A 445 2.32 -9.17 -11.24
C SER A 445 3.02 -8.51 -12.42
N GLN A 446 2.30 -8.39 -13.52
CA GLN A 446 2.65 -7.60 -14.68
C GLN A 446 1.47 -6.67 -14.98
N TRP A 447 1.73 -5.39 -15.18
CA TRP A 447 0.73 -4.38 -15.45
C TRP A 447 1.19 -3.40 -16.52
N LEU A 448 0.28 -3.05 -17.41
CA LEU A 448 0.48 -2.11 -18.50
C LEU A 448 -0.74 -1.19 -18.61
N ALA A 449 -0.52 0.11 -18.84
CA ALA A 449 -1.57 1.06 -19.16
C ALA A 449 -1.15 2.05 -20.23
N LEU A 450 -2.16 2.51 -20.97
CA LEU A 450 -2.07 3.54 -21.99
C LEU A 450 -3.14 4.60 -21.70
N ASP A 451 -2.74 5.85 -21.49
CA ASP A 451 -3.65 6.93 -21.17
C ASP A 451 -3.48 8.11 -22.12
N ARG A 452 -4.58 8.79 -22.38
CA ARG A 452 -4.61 10.14 -22.93
C ARG A 452 -4.94 11.12 -21.82
N LEU A 453 -4.05 12.08 -21.59
CA LEU A 453 -4.13 13.07 -20.55
C LEU A 453 -4.35 14.44 -21.16
N ALA A 454 -5.47 15.09 -20.85
CA ALA A 454 -5.74 16.48 -21.19
C ALA A 454 -5.69 17.37 -19.93
N SER A 455 -5.93 18.66 -20.06
CA SER A 455 -5.88 19.61 -18.94
C SER A 455 -6.96 19.37 -17.90
N THR A 456 -8.14 18.93 -18.31
CA THR A 456 -9.33 18.77 -17.46
C THR A 456 -9.91 17.37 -17.47
N TRP A 457 -9.36 16.45 -18.26
CA TRP A 457 -9.83 15.07 -18.30
C TRP A 457 -8.70 14.12 -18.66
N SER A 458 -8.89 12.86 -18.29
CA SER A 458 -8.05 11.75 -18.69
C SER A 458 -8.91 10.56 -19.08
N ALA A 459 -8.41 9.75 -20.00
CA ALA A 459 -9.02 8.45 -20.35
C ALA A 459 -7.92 7.47 -20.73
N GLY A 460 -8.06 6.23 -20.32
CA GLY A 460 -7.06 5.20 -20.59
C GLY A 460 -7.60 3.79 -20.48
N VAL A 461 -6.78 2.86 -20.91
CA VAL A 461 -7.02 1.42 -20.80
C VAL A 461 -5.83 0.77 -20.11
N PHE A 462 -6.10 -0.33 -19.44
CA PHE A 462 -5.04 -1.08 -18.76
C PHE A 462 -5.31 -2.58 -18.84
N ALA A 463 -4.26 -3.36 -18.67
CA ALA A 463 -4.34 -4.79 -18.52
C ALA A 463 -3.28 -5.26 -17.52
N GLY A 464 -3.55 -6.38 -16.88
CA GLY A 464 -2.62 -6.96 -15.94
C GLY A 464 -2.82 -8.45 -15.73
N ARG A 465 -1.80 -9.05 -15.15
CA ARG A 465 -1.78 -10.43 -14.70
C ARG A 465 -1.21 -10.47 -13.29
N ILE A 466 -1.82 -11.28 -12.44
CA ILE A 466 -1.29 -11.58 -11.09
C ILE A 466 -1.27 -13.10 -10.95
N ARG A 467 -0.13 -13.63 -10.57
CA ARG A 467 0.01 -14.99 -10.05
C ARG A 467 0.02 -14.88 -8.53
N TRP A 468 -0.93 -15.56 -7.90
CA TRP A 468 -1.13 -15.46 -6.47
C TRP A 468 -0.30 -16.51 -5.73
N ASP A 469 0.31 -16.10 -4.65
CA ASP A 469 0.89 -16.95 -3.60
C ASP A 469 1.63 -18.21 -4.08
N ALA A 470 2.64 -18.02 -4.91
CA ALA A 470 3.46 -19.14 -5.41
C ALA A 470 4.18 -19.89 -4.28
N ALA A 471 4.38 -19.28 -3.11
CA ALA A 471 4.93 -19.96 -1.94
C ALA A 471 3.96 -21.03 -1.42
N ALA A 472 2.67 -20.71 -1.30
CA ALA A 472 1.65 -21.68 -0.93
C ALA A 472 1.56 -22.84 -1.92
N TRP A 473 1.72 -22.58 -3.22
CA TRP A 473 1.74 -23.63 -4.24
C TRP A 473 2.88 -24.65 -4.05
N LEU A 474 4.01 -24.23 -3.47
CA LEU A 474 5.13 -25.13 -3.17
C LEU A 474 4.89 -26.02 -1.95
N THR A 475 3.88 -25.75 -1.14
CA THR A 475 3.56 -26.58 0.02
C THR A 475 3.01 -27.96 -0.40
N PRO A 476 3.29 -29.06 0.35
CA PRO A 476 2.78 -30.40 0.00
C PRO A 476 1.27 -30.48 -0.11
N ALA A 477 0.54 -29.68 0.66
CA ALA A 477 -0.93 -29.68 0.66
C ALA A 477 -1.51 -29.16 -0.67
N VAL A 478 -0.91 -28.11 -1.24
CA VAL A 478 -1.38 -27.46 -2.47
C VAL A 478 -0.75 -28.08 -3.72
N LYS A 479 0.50 -28.52 -3.63
CA LYS A 479 1.25 -29.12 -4.75
C LYS A 479 0.53 -30.31 -5.41
N ARG A 480 -0.32 -31.00 -4.68
CA ARG A 480 -1.13 -32.13 -5.21
C ARG A 480 -2.09 -31.68 -6.31
N TRP A 481 -2.50 -30.42 -6.34
CA TRP A 481 -3.47 -29.90 -7.30
C TRP A 481 -2.81 -29.49 -8.63
N GLY A 482 -1.50 -29.25 -8.63
CA GLY A 482 -0.68 -29.08 -9.84
C GLY A 482 -0.99 -27.84 -10.67
N ARG A 483 -1.84 -26.92 -10.17
CA ARG A 483 -2.27 -25.73 -10.89
C ARG A 483 -2.05 -24.48 -10.05
N GLU A 484 -1.68 -23.40 -10.74
CA GLU A 484 -1.37 -22.10 -10.15
C GLU A 484 -2.61 -21.21 -10.20
N ASP A 485 -2.82 -20.42 -9.16
CA ASP A 485 -3.88 -19.42 -9.07
C ASP A 485 -3.44 -18.15 -9.79
N VAL A 486 -4.11 -17.79 -10.89
CA VAL A 486 -3.71 -16.67 -11.75
C VAL A 486 -4.91 -15.80 -12.11
N SER A 487 -4.83 -14.50 -11.83
CA SER A 487 -5.79 -13.51 -12.35
C SER A 487 -5.26 -12.87 -13.62
N VAL A 488 -6.13 -12.74 -14.63
CA VAL A 488 -5.91 -11.90 -15.81
C VAL A 488 -7.06 -10.90 -15.86
N PHE A 489 -6.75 -9.63 -16.00
CA PHE A 489 -7.76 -8.58 -16.01
C PHE A 489 -7.39 -7.47 -17.00
N TRP A 490 -8.41 -6.76 -17.45
CA TRP A 490 -8.31 -5.56 -18.28
C TRP A 490 -9.37 -4.57 -17.86
N GLY A 491 -9.17 -3.31 -18.20
CA GLY A 491 -10.11 -2.28 -17.82
C GLY A 491 -9.90 -0.98 -18.54
N ALA A 492 -10.78 -0.05 -18.24
CA ALA A 492 -10.69 1.34 -18.64
C ALA A 492 -10.72 2.23 -17.40
N ARG A 493 -10.04 3.35 -17.48
CA ARG A 493 -10.02 4.37 -16.43
C ARG A 493 -10.22 5.76 -17.04
N GLY A 494 -10.85 6.62 -16.28
CA GLY A 494 -11.05 8.00 -16.70
C GLY A 494 -11.14 8.93 -15.53
N GLY A 495 -10.82 10.19 -15.77
CA GLY A 495 -10.95 11.26 -14.79
C GLY A 495 -11.43 12.54 -15.44
N VAL A 496 -12.16 13.35 -14.71
CA VAL A 496 -12.59 14.67 -15.13
C VAL A 496 -12.48 15.64 -13.95
N GLU A 497 -12.05 16.87 -14.26
CA GLU A 497 -12.03 17.99 -13.32
C GLU A 497 -13.14 18.97 -13.64
N LEU A 498 -14.05 19.18 -12.69
CA LEU A 498 -15.21 20.06 -12.83
C LEU A 498 -15.33 20.95 -11.58
N SER A 499 -15.31 22.25 -11.79
CA SER A 499 -15.53 23.26 -10.72
C SER A 499 -14.62 23.04 -9.48
N GLY A 500 -13.37 22.61 -9.70
CA GLY A 500 -12.40 22.34 -8.64
C GLY A 500 -12.64 21.05 -7.87
N TRP A 501 -13.39 20.10 -8.43
CA TRP A 501 -13.54 18.73 -7.99
C TRP A 501 -12.99 17.79 -9.05
N ALA A 502 -12.29 16.77 -8.60
CA ALA A 502 -11.76 15.70 -9.43
C ALA A 502 -12.58 14.43 -9.22
N LEU A 503 -13.19 13.94 -10.28
CA LEU A 503 -13.90 12.66 -10.32
C LEU A 503 -13.07 11.67 -11.12
N SER A 504 -12.81 10.47 -10.59
CA SER A 504 -12.24 9.37 -11.34
C SER A 504 -13.11 8.12 -11.29
N VAL A 505 -13.07 7.36 -12.36
CA VAL A 505 -13.79 6.09 -12.51
C VAL A 505 -12.84 5.07 -13.14
N ASP A 506 -12.74 3.90 -12.49
CA ASP A 506 -12.03 2.74 -13.02
C ASP A 506 -13.00 1.57 -13.13
N ILE A 507 -13.05 0.92 -14.27
CA ILE A 507 -13.87 -0.26 -14.52
C ILE A 507 -12.94 -1.35 -15.02
N SER A 508 -12.96 -2.50 -14.37
CA SER A 508 -12.16 -3.65 -14.78
C SER A 508 -13.01 -4.92 -14.81
N ARG A 509 -12.63 -5.83 -15.71
CA ARG A 509 -13.13 -7.19 -15.75
C ARG A 509 -11.96 -8.14 -15.81
N GLY A 510 -12.03 -9.21 -15.02
CA GLY A 510 -10.99 -10.23 -14.98
C GLY A 510 -11.54 -11.62 -14.78
N VAL A 511 -10.67 -12.58 -14.99
CA VAL A 511 -10.90 -14.00 -14.66
C VAL A 511 -9.74 -14.45 -13.78
N ARG A 512 -10.07 -15.09 -12.65
CA ARG A 512 -9.12 -15.76 -11.78
C ARG A 512 -9.18 -17.25 -12.07
N ILE A 513 -8.15 -17.75 -12.72
CA ILE A 513 -8.00 -19.10 -13.22
C ILE A 513 -7.47 -19.98 -12.07
N ASN A 514 -8.04 -21.17 -11.88
CA ASN A 514 -7.74 -22.07 -10.78
C ASN A 514 -7.84 -21.41 -9.39
N TYR A 515 -8.92 -20.67 -9.18
CA TYR A 515 -9.18 -19.89 -7.96
C TYR A 515 -8.86 -20.68 -6.70
N LEU A 516 -7.97 -20.13 -5.85
CA LEU A 516 -7.45 -20.79 -4.64
C LEU A 516 -6.85 -22.18 -4.92
N PHE A 517 -6.16 -22.34 -6.04
CA PHE A 517 -5.53 -23.58 -6.51
C PHE A 517 -6.50 -24.73 -6.74
N GLN A 518 -7.80 -24.49 -6.79
CA GLN A 518 -8.83 -25.52 -6.89
C GLN A 518 -8.95 -26.05 -8.31
N THR A 519 -9.20 -27.35 -8.41
CA THR A 519 -9.53 -28.06 -9.65
C THR A 519 -10.78 -28.91 -9.45
N PHE A 520 -11.56 -29.08 -10.51
CA PHE A 520 -12.62 -30.09 -10.52
C PHE A 520 -12.03 -31.50 -10.44
N ILE A 521 -12.85 -32.47 -10.03
CA ILE A 521 -12.47 -33.89 -10.06
C ILE A 521 -12.09 -34.24 -11.52
N PRO A 522 -10.95 -34.92 -11.74
CA PRO A 522 -10.54 -35.29 -13.09
C PRO A 522 -11.63 -36.09 -13.81
N ASP A 523 -11.88 -35.75 -15.08
CA ASP A 523 -12.68 -36.58 -15.94
C ASP A 523 -12.07 -38.01 -16.00
N PRO A 524 -12.82 -39.05 -15.63
CA PRO A 524 -12.29 -40.41 -15.60
C PRO A 524 -11.83 -40.95 -16.96
N VAL A 525 -12.26 -40.31 -18.07
CA VAL A 525 -11.90 -40.73 -19.42
C VAL A 525 -10.63 -40.01 -19.93
N SER A 526 -10.55 -38.71 -19.74
CA SER A 526 -9.42 -37.91 -20.25
C SER A 526 -8.27 -37.74 -19.25
N GLY A 527 -8.49 -38.00 -17.96
CA GLY A 527 -7.55 -37.76 -16.88
C GLY A 527 -7.24 -36.26 -16.66
N ARG A 528 -7.92 -35.34 -17.36
CA ARG A 528 -7.72 -33.91 -17.26
C ARG A 528 -8.65 -33.33 -16.21
N ALA A 529 -8.08 -32.64 -15.22
CA ALA A 529 -8.85 -31.83 -14.30
C ALA A 529 -8.93 -30.39 -14.85
N GLU A 530 -10.13 -29.84 -14.94
CA GLU A 530 -10.33 -28.42 -15.23
C GLU A 530 -10.20 -27.62 -13.94
N GLY A 531 -9.63 -26.40 -14.02
CA GLY A 531 -9.55 -25.48 -12.89
C GLY A 531 -10.89 -24.85 -12.56
N VAL A 532 -11.05 -24.43 -11.31
CA VAL A 532 -12.19 -23.61 -10.88
C VAL A 532 -11.90 -22.15 -11.28
N ASP A 533 -12.55 -21.65 -12.31
CA ASP A 533 -12.33 -20.30 -12.81
C ASP A 533 -13.45 -19.37 -12.32
N MET A 534 -13.06 -18.19 -11.81
CA MET A 534 -13.99 -17.19 -11.28
C MET A 534 -13.83 -15.86 -12.03
N ALA A 535 -14.91 -15.37 -12.60
CA ALA A 535 -14.92 -14.03 -13.19
C ALA A 535 -15.21 -12.99 -12.10
N ASN A 536 -14.67 -11.77 -12.28
CA ASN A 536 -15.00 -10.63 -11.43
C ASN A 536 -15.05 -9.34 -12.25
N THR A 537 -16.02 -8.48 -11.96
CA THR A 537 -16.08 -7.11 -12.46
C THR A 537 -15.93 -6.18 -11.28
N SER A 538 -15.00 -5.23 -11.36
CA SER A 538 -14.78 -4.22 -10.33
C SER A 538 -15.02 -2.83 -10.90
N VAL A 539 -15.77 -2.01 -10.19
CA VAL A 539 -16.01 -0.59 -10.50
C VAL A 539 -15.57 0.24 -9.32
N SER A 540 -14.63 1.16 -9.53
CA SER A 540 -14.18 2.12 -8.51
C SER A 540 -14.53 3.53 -8.95
N VAL A 541 -15.04 4.32 -8.04
CA VAL A 541 -15.35 5.75 -8.23
C VAL A 541 -14.71 6.53 -7.09
N ASN A 542 -13.95 7.57 -7.42
CA ASN A 542 -13.38 8.46 -6.43
C ASN A 542 -13.71 9.91 -6.75
N LEU A 543 -14.15 10.66 -5.74
CA LEU A 543 -14.39 12.09 -5.80
C LEU A 543 -13.57 12.78 -4.72
N ALA A 544 -12.77 13.75 -5.12
CA ALA A 544 -11.94 14.55 -4.22
C ALA A 544 -11.88 16.01 -4.68
N LYS A 545 -11.53 16.91 -3.77
CA LYS A 545 -11.22 18.30 -4.12
C LYS A 545 -9.94 18.36 -4.92
N SER A 546 -9.96 19.02 -6.07
CA SER A 546 -8.75 19.24 -6.88
C SER A 546 -7.74 20.13 -6.12
N LEU A 547 -6.48 19.72 -6.13
CA LEU A 547 -5.37 20.45 -5.49
C LEU A 547 -4.54 21.27 -6.49
N TRP A 548 -4.80 21.14 -7.77
CA TRP A 548 -4.13 21.93 -8.81
C TRP A 548 -5.11 22.84 -9.53
N ARG A 549 -4.63 24.01 -9.85
CA ARG A 549 -5.31 25.02 -10.67
C ARG A 549 -4.54 25.26 -11.97
#